data_a39f72f7f082115efc6404623c8dd9d8
#
_entry.id   a39f72f7f082115efc6404623c8dd9d8
#
_cell.length_a   1.000
_cell.length_b   1.000
_cell.length_c   1.000
_cell.angle_alpha   90.00
_cell.angle_beta   90.00
_cell.angle_gamma   90.00
#
_symmetry.space_group_name_H-M   'P 1'
#
loop_
_entity.id
_entity.type
_entity.pdbx_description
1 polymer ?
#
loop_
_entity_poly.entity_id
_entity_poly.type
_entity_poly.pdbx_seq_one_letter_code
_entity_poly.pdbx_strand_id
1 'polypeptide(L)'
;MGGVTLTGMPEPFPLPIGLRLNQSARAVGRAFDEALAEAGGTLPEWLILLNLKIRQPGTQSKLAEHIGITQATLTHHLNAMEAHGLVARTRDAANRRVQVVTLTEKGTALFITLAAAATAFDAKLRAGLAETDLATLETLLSRLTANVAVPEEGAPPWAGLTGGH
;
A
#
# COMPACT_ATOMS: atom_id res chain seq x y z
N MET A 1 -16.83 -21.59 -55.70
CA MET A 1 -16.86 -21.60 -54.24
C MET A 1 -15.59 -20.94 -53.76
N GLY A 2 -15.63 -19.65 -53.52
CA GLY A 2 -14.49 -18.84 -53.04
C GLY A 2 -14.48 -18.81 -51.51
N GLY A 3 -13.45 -19.42 -50.93
CA GLY A 3 -13.20 -19.33 -49.51
C GLY A 3 -12.72 -17.91 -49.14
N VAL A 4 -13.50 -17.18 -48.34
CA VAL A 4 -13.09 -15.92 -47.76
C VAL A 4 -12.15 -16.24 -46.61
N THR A 5 -10.86 -16.08 -46.84
CA THR A 5 -9.84 -16.12 -45.78
C THR A 5 -10.01 -14.88 -44.93
N LEU A 6 -10.44 -15.04 -43.68
CA LEU A 6 -10.45 -13.98 -42.66
C LEU A 6 -9.02 -13.69 -42.19
N THR A 7 -8.22 -13.08 -43.08
CA THR A 7 -6.89 -12.54 -42.75
C THR A 7 -7.05 -11.05 -42.54
N GLY A 8 -7.13 -10.60 -41.31
CA GLY A 8 -7.21 -9.18 -41.02
C GLY A 8 -7.88 -8.81 -39.69
N MET A 9 -7.77 -9.63 -38.65
CA MET A 9 -8.02 -9.10 -37.30
C MET A 9 -6.82 -8.22 -36.96
N PRO A 10 -7.05 -6.92 -36.66
CA PRO A 10 -5.98 -6.09 -36.22
C PRO A 10 -5.40 -6.73 -34.95
N GLU A 11 -4.05 -6.78 -34.86
CA GLU A 11 -3.35 -7.14 -33.61
C GLU A 11 -4.05 -6.44 -32.44
N PRO A 12 -4.35 -7.14 -31.32
CA PRO A 12 -5.02 -6.51 -30.20
C PRO A 12 -4.20 -5.29 -29.79
N PHE A 13 -4.80 -4.10 -29.80
CA PHE A 13 -4.16 -2.87 -29.36
C PHE A 13 -3.41 -3.14 -28.05
N PRO A 14 -2.12 -2.84 -27.95
CA PRO A 14 -1.39 -3.08 -26.72
C PRO A 14 -2.09 -2.31 -25.59
N LEU A 15 -2.42 -3.03 -24.52
CA LEU A 15 -3.09 -2.44 -23.37
C LEU A 15 -2.28 -1.24 -22.85
N PRO A 16 -2.88 -0.04 -22.70
CA PRO A 16 -2.17 1.12 -22.18
C PRO A 16 -1.43 0.79 -20.88
N ILE A 17 -0.19 1.31 -20.74
CA ILE A 17 0.68 0.95 -19.61
C ILE A 17 0.04 1.22 -18.25
N GLY A 18 -0.76 2.29 -18.11
CA GLY A 18 -1.48 2.60 -16.89
C GLY A 18 -2.50 1.53 -16.51
N LEU A 19 -3.21 0.94 -17.51
CA LEU A 19 -4.13 -0.16 -17.26
C LEU A 19 -3.40 -1.44 -16.87
N ARG A 20 -2.28 -1.75 -17.52
CA ARG A 20 -1.42 -2.89 -17.15
C ARG A 20 -0.92 -2.76 -15.72
N LEU A 21 -0.38 -1.60 -15.36
CA LEU A 21 0.11 -1.33 -14.02
C LEU A 21 -1.00 -1.51 -12.96
N ASN A 22 -2.19 -0.95 -13.23
CA ASN A 22 -3.33 -1.09 -12.33
C ASN A 22 -3.77 -2.55 -12.16
N GLN A 23 -3.84 -3.33 -13.26
CA GLN A 23 -4.19 -4.74 -13.19
C GLN A 23 -3.17 -5.56 -12.41
N SER A 24 -1.87 -5.32 -12.64
CA SER A 24 -0.78 -5.99 -11.93
C SER A 24 -0.80 -5.64 -10.44
N ALA A 25 -0.94 -4.35 -10.10
CA ALA A 25 -1.03 -3.90 -8.72
C ALA A 25 -2.20 -4.54 -7.97
N ARG A 26 -3.39 -4.64 -8.62
CA ARG A 26 -4.55 -5.31 -8.03
C ARG A 26 -4.34 -6.81 -7.83
N ALA A 27 -3.68 -7.50 -8.77
CA ALA A 27 -3.40 -8.93 -8.64
C ALA A 27 -2.43 -9.20 -7.49
N VAL A 28 -1.33 -8.43 -7.44
CA VAL A 28 -0.34 -8.52 -6.35
C VAL A 28 -0.97 -8.16 -5.00
N GLY A 29 -1.77 -7.09 -4.95
CA GLY A 29 -2.45 -6.67 -3.70
C GLY A 29 -3.37 -7.76 -3.15
N ARG A 30 -4.24 -8.35 -3.98
CA ARG A 30 -5.12 -9.45 -3.54
C ARG A 30 -4.33 -10.66 -3.02
N ALA A 31 -3.28 -11.06 -3.73
CA ALA A 31 -2.46 -12.19 -3.29
C ALA A 31 -1.71 -11.89 -1.99
N PHE A 32 -1.34 -10.64 -1.76
CA PHE A 32 -0.75 -10.22 -0.49
C PHE A 32 -1.77 -10.20 0.65
N ASP A 33 -2.99 -9.67 0.40
CA ASP A 33 -4.09 -9.71 1.36
C ASP A 33 -4.42 -11.15 1.78
N GLU A 34 -4.46 -12.10 0.84
CA GLU A 34 -4.66 -13.53 1.10
C GLU A 34 -3.54 -14.09 1.99
N ALA A 35 -2.27 -13.78 1.67
CA ALA A 35 -1.13 -14.25 2.47
C ALA A 35 -1.16 -13.71 3.92
N LEU A 36 -1.56 -12.45 4.10
CA LEU A 36 -1.73 -11.88 5.44
C LEU A 36 -2.92 -12.49 6.19
N ALA A 37 -4.04 -12.76 5.49
CA ALA A 37 -5.22 -13.39 6.07
C ALA A 37 -4.94 -14.82 6.54
N GLU A 38 -4.20 -15.61 5.77
CA GLU A 38 -3.72 -16.94 6.17
C GLU A 38 -2.82 -16.89 7.42
N ALA A 39 -2.06 -15.79 7.58
CA ALA A 39 -1.24 -15.54 8.75
C ALA A 39 -2.02 -14.94 9.95
N GLY A 40 -3.33 -14.73 9.82
CA GLY A 40 -4.22 -14.27 10.88
C GLY A 40 -4.28 -12.76 11.04
N GLY A 41 -3.94 -11.98 10.03
CA GLY A 41 -4.04 -10.51 10.05
C GLY A 41 -4.52 -9.90 8.75
N THR A 42 -4.49 -8.58 8.69
CA THR A 42 -4.94 -7.76 7.56
C THR A 42 -3.87 -6.78 7.13
N LEU A 43 -3.97 -6.24 5.91
CA LEU A 43 -3.03 -5.23 5.43
C LEU A 43 -2.96 -3.97 6.34
N PRO A 44 -4.08 -3.39 6.82
CA PRO A 44 -3.99 -2.28 7.76
C PRO A 44 -3.28 -2.64 9.07
N GLU A 45 -3.54 -3.80 9.65
CA GLU A 45 -2.84 -4.28 10.84
C GLU A 45 -1.35 -4.44 10.56
N TRP A 46 -0.98 -5.09 9.46
CA TRP A 46 0.41 -5.23 9.04
C TRP A 46 1.13 -3.87 8.95
N LEU A 47 0.54 -2.90 8.25
CA LEU A 47 1.15 -1.58 8.07
C LEU A 47 1.32 -0.82 9.39
N ILE A 48 0.32 -0.90 10.28
CA ILE A 48 0.38 -0.27 11.60
C ILE A 48 1.45 -0.94 12.46
N LEU A 49 1.44 -2.26 12.58
CA LEU A 49 2.40 -3.02 13.38
C LEU A 49 3.85 -2.81 12.88
N LEU A 50 4.05 -2.82 11.56
CA LEU A 50 5.34 -2.57 10.93
C LEU A 50 5.87 -1.18 11.28
N ASN A 51 5.05 -0.14 11.15
CA ASN A 51 5.46 1.22 11.47
C ASN A 51 5.74 1.41 12.96
N LEU A 52 4.92 0.82 13.84
CA LEU A 52 5.16 0.87 15.28
C LEU A 52 6.46 0.15 15.67
N LYS A 53 6.79 -0.95 14.99
CA LYS A 53 8.01 -1.73 15.29
C LYS A 53 9.28 -1.06 14.79
N ILE A 54 9.26 -0.53 13.55
CA ILE A 54 10.46 -0.02 12.89
C ILE A 54 10.70 1.45 13.18
N ARG A 55 9.65 2.27 13.15
CA ARG A 55 9.79 3.73 13.16
C ARG A 55 9.50 4.37 14.50
N GLN A 56 8.80 3.67 15.40
CA GLN A 56 8.36 4.23 16.70
C GLN A 56 7.82 5.67 16.53
N PRO A 57 6.76 5.89 15.75
CA PRO A 57 6.37 7.21 15.22
C PRO A 57 5.99 8.25 16.30
N GLY A 58 5.94 7.86 17.57
CA GLY A 58 5.67 8.74 18.71
C GLY A 58 4.24 9.26 18.78
N THR A 59 3.62 9.67 17.65
CA THR A 59 2.26 10.22 17.64
C THR A 59 1.38 9.56 16.58
N GLN A 60 0.06 9.53 16.82
CA GLN A 60 -0.90 9.01 15.84
C GLN A 60 -0.88 9.77 14.51
N SER A 61 -0.67 11.09 14.54
CA SER A 61 -0.59 11.90 13.32
C SER A 61 0.58 11.48 12.45
N LYS A 62 1.77 11.30 13.03
CA LYS A 62 2.94 10.81 12.31
C LYS A 62 2.75 9.38 11.78
N LEU A 63 2.06 8.53 12.54
CA LEU A 63 1.73 7.17 12.11
C LEU A 63 0.80 7.17 10.90
N ALA A 64 -0.25 8.00 10.91
CA ALA A 64 -1.18 8.15 9.78
C ALA A 64 -0.45 8.65 8.52
N GLU A 65 0.40 9.66 8.66
CA GLU A 65 1.22 10.20 7.58
C GLU A 65 2.15 9.15 6.98
N HIS A 66 2.86 8.38 7.81
CA HIS A 66 3.77 7.33 7.35
C HIS A 66 3.07 6.19 6.61
N ILE A 67 1.83 5.86 7.00
CA ILE A 67 1.04 4.82 6.36
C ILE A 67 0.33 5.37 5.10
N GLY A 68 0.17 6.68 4.99
CA GLY A 68 -0.53 7.33 3.88
C GLY A 68 -2.07 7.24 3.99
N ILE A 69 -2.61 7.23 5.22
CA ILE A 69 -4.06 7.20 5.49
C ILE A 69 -4.50 8.40 6.32
N THR A 70 -5.81 8.66 6.35
CA THR A 70 -6.35 9.74 7.19
C THR A 70 -6.28 9.37 8.67
N GLN A 71 -6.24 10.38 9.55
CA GLN A 71 -6.30 10.15 11.00
C GLN A 71 -7.59 9.44 11.44
N ALA A 72 -8.72 9.73 10.77
CA ALA A 72 -9.99 9.08 11.05
C ALA A 72 -9.91 7.57 10.74
N THR A 73 -9.35 7.20 9.58
CA THR A 73 -9.13 5.81 9.18
C THR A 73 -8.18 5.11 10.15
N LEU A 74 -7.07 5.74 10.53
CA LEU A 74 -6.14 5.19 11.52
C LEU A 74 -6.82 4.97 12.86
N THR A 75 -7.60 5.95 13.34
CA THR A 75 -8.33 5.83 14.61
C THR A 75 -9.29 4.65 14.61
N HIS A 76 -10.00 4.43 13.51
CA HIS A 76 -10.87 3.26 13.34
C HIS A 76 -10.09 1.95 13.48
N HIS A 77 -8.98 1.81 12.78
CA HIS A 77 -8.12 0.62 12.88
C HIS A 77 -7.52 0.43 14.27
N LEU A 78 -7.01 1.50 14.90
CA LEU A 78 -6.45 1.43 16.23
C LEU A 78 -7.49 1.04 17.29
N ASN A 79 -8.74 1.48 17.16
CA ASN A 79 -9.82 1.07 18.07
C ASN A 79 -10.06 -0.44 17.99
N ALA A 80 -10.12 -1.01 16.78
CA ALA A 80 -10.27 -2.44 16.58
C ALA A 80 -9.05 -3.23 17.13
N MET A 81 -7.84 -2.76 16.82
CA MET A 81 -6.61 -3.39 17.30
C MET A 81 -6.46 -3.34 18.82
N GLU A 82 -6.88 -2.26 19.46
CA GLU A 82 -6.88 -2.13 20.93
C GLU A 82 -7.92 -3.07 21.55
N ALA A 83 -9.12 -3.16 20.97
CA ALA A 83 -10.15 -4.11 21.41
C ALA A 83 -9.69 -5.57 21.30
N HIS A 84 -8.87 -5.88 20.30
CA HIS A 84 -8.24 -7.20 20.13
C HIS A 84 -6.97 -7.38 20.98
N GLY A 85 -6.55 -6.36 21.71
CA GLY A 85 -5.38 -6.40 22.57
C GLY A 85 -4.04 -6.45 21.82
N LEU A 86 -3.98 -5.93 20.60
CA LEU A 86 -2.77 -5.90 19.76
C LEU A 86 -1.92 -4.65 20.04
N VAL A 87 -2.56 -3.54 20.40
CA VAL A 87 -1.92 -2.28 20.74
C VAL A 87 -2.48 -1.74 22.04
N ALA A 88 -1.73 -0.90 22.70
CA ALA A 88 -2.15 -0.09 23.86
C ALA A 88 -1.95 1.38 23.52
N ARG A 89 -2.89 2.23 23.97
CA ARG A 89 -2.81 3.68 23.83
C ARG A 89 -2.62 4.30 25.21
N THR A 90 -1.57 5.09 25.37
CA THR A 90 -1.29 5.83 26.59
C THR A 90 -1.16 7.31 26.28
N ARG A 91 -1.46 8.18 27.25
CA ARG A 91 -1.17 9.59 27.12
C ARG A 91 0.29 9.82 27.43
N ASP A 92 0.94 10.65 26.62
CA ASP A 92 2.31 11.05 26.87
C ASP A 92 2.41 11.78 28.21
N ALA A 93 3.42 11.43 29.02
CA ALA A 93 3.61 12.02 30.35
C ALA A 93 3.99 13.50 30.30
N ALA A 94 4.70 13.91 29.25
CA ALA A 94 5.14 15.29 29.06
C ALA A 94 4.06 16.14 28.33
N ASN A 95 3.22 15.52 27.50
CA ASN A 95 2.16 16.22 26.79
C ASN A 95 0.88 15.37 26.73
N ARG A 96 -0.02 15.56 27.68
CA ARG A 96 -1.29 14.82 27.80
C ARG A 96 -2.23 14.92 26.58
N ARG A 97 -1.98 15.84 25.65
CA ARG A 97 -2.72 15.94 24.38
C ARG A 97 -2.22 14.95 23.33
N VAL A 98 -1.03 14.38 23.54
CA VAL A 98 -0.43 13.40 22.64
C VAL A 98 -0.78 11.99 23.12
N GLN A 99 -1.35 11.20 22.22
CA GLN A 99 -1.53 9.76 22.43
C GLN A 99 -0.37 9.01 21.79
N VAL A 100 0.28 8.17 22.59
CA VAL A 100 1.32 7.24 22.15
C VAL A 100 0.70 5.87 22.00
N VAL A 101 0.99 5.21 20.87
CA VAL A 101 0.56 3.86 20.56
C VAL A 101 1.75 2.93 20.70
N THR A 102 1.59 1.86 21.46
CA THR A 102 2.63 0.84 21.66
C THR A 102 2.10 -0.54 21.34
N LEU A 103 3.00 -1.45 20.94
CA LEU A 103 2.66 -2.86 20.76
C LEU A 103 2.51 -3.54 22.11
N THR A 104 1.52 -4.42 22.22
CA THR A 104 1.44 -5.40 23.29
C THR A 104 2.29 -6.65 22.95
N GLU A 105 2.40 -7.58 23.88
CA GLU A 105 3.01 -8.89 23.61
C GLU A 105 2.26 -9.62 22.48
N LYS A 106 0.91 -9.59 22.51
CA LYS A 106 0.07 -10.17 21.45
C LYS A 106 0.27 -9.48 20.11
N GLY A 107 0.37 -8.16 20.10
CA GLY A 107 0.69 -7.38 18.88
C GLY A 107 2.08 -7.69 18.34
N THR A 108 3.06 -7.87 19.22
CA THR A 108 4.40 -8.27 18.83
C THR A 108 4.43 -9.69 18.25
N ALA A 109 3.69 -10.63 18.83
CA ALA A 109 3.56 -11.99 18.29
C ALA A 109 2.91 -11.99 16.90
N LEU A 110 1.81 -11.25 16.71
CA LEU A 110 1.16 -11.10 15.41
C LEU A 110 2.11 -10.46 14.39
N PHE A 111 2.84 -9.40 14.79
CA PHE A 111 3.84 -8.78 13.92
C PHE A 111 4.87 -9.79 13.39
N ILE A 112 5.39 -10.67 14.24
CA ILE A 112 6.37 -11.68 13.83
C ILE A 112 5.75 -12.64 12.78
N THR A 113 4.52 -13.07 13.00
CA THR A 113 3.82 -13.98 12.07
C THR A 113 3.56 -13.30 10.72
N LEU A 114 3.07 -12.06 10.73
CA LEU A 114 2.82 -11.30 9.51
C LEU A 114 4.13 -10.94 8.78
N ALA A 115 5.21 -10.64 9.51
CA ALA A 115 6.51 -10.39 8.90
C ALA A 115 7.06 -11.62 8.17
N ALA A 116 6.87 -12.81 8.73
CA ALA A 116 7.24 -14.06 8.06
C ALA A 116 6.41 -14.27 6.78
N ALA A 117 5.09 -14.05 6.83
CA ALA A 117 4.21 -14.13 5.67
C ALA A 117 4.58 -13.11 4.58
N ALA A 118 4.84 -11.86 4.96
CA ALA A 118 5.25 -10.80 4.04
C ALA A 118 6.60 -11.13 3.38
N THR A 119 7.56 -11.66 4.13
CA THR A 119 8.87 -12.09 3.61
C THR A 119 8.72 -13.25 2.62
N ALA A 120 7.92 -14.26 2.95
CA ALA A 120 7.65 -15.39 2.06
C ALA A 120 6.93 -14.93 0.78
N PHE A 121 5.98 -14.01 0.90
CA PHE A 121 5.29 -13.42 -0.24
C PHE A 121 6.25 -12.64 -1.15
N ASP A 122 7.12 -11.79 -0.58
CA ASP A 122 8.12 -11.03 -1.36
C ASP A 122 9.07 -11.97 -2.11
N ALA A 123 9.55 -13.01 -1.45
CA ALA A 123 10.39 -14.03 -2.09
C ALA A 123 9.67 -14.71 -3.27
N LYS A 124 8.38 -15.04 -3.12
CA LYS A 124 7.55 -15.60 -4.19
C LYS A 124 7.36 -14.61 -5.34
N LEU A 125 7.11 -13.33 -5.02
CA LEU A 125 6.90 -12.27 -6.01
C LEU A 125 8.17 -12.03 -6.84
N ARG A 126 9.34 -12.13 -6.22
CA ARG A 126 10.65 -11.92 -6.84
C ARG A 126 11.18 -13.16 -7.58
N ALA A 127 10.53 -14.30 -7.45
CA ALA A 127 11.03 -15.56 -8.03
C ALA A 127 11.25 -15.44 -9.53
N GLY A 128 12.46 -15.78 -9.99
CA GLY A 128 12.86 -15.73 -11.40
C GLY A 128 13.32 -14.35 -11.89
N LEU A 129 13.33 -13.32 -11.04
CA LEU A 129 13.85 -11.99 -11.34
C LEU A 129 15.29 -11.86 -10.81
N ALA A 130 16.18 -11.29 -11.62
CA ALA A 130 17.51 -10.91 -11.17
C ALA A 130 17.47 -9.58 -10.41
N GLU A 131 18.48 -9.30 -9.58
CA GLU A 131 18.56 -8.00 -8.87
C GLU A 131 18.57 -6.80 -9.82
N THR A 132 19.15 -6.97 -11.02
CA THR A 132 19.14 -5.95 -12.09
C THR A 132 17.73 -5.68 -12.62
N ASP A 133 16.87 -6.70 -12.68
CA ASP A 133 15.47 -6.56 -13.11
C ASP A 133 14.67 -5.78 -12.07
N LEU A 134 14.89 -6.08 -10.79
CA LEU A 134 14.26 -5.39 -9.67
C LEU A 134 14.67 -3.92 -9.63
N ALA A 135 15.97 -3.61 -9.74
CA ALA A 135 16.46 -2.24 -9.78
C ALA A 135 15.92 -1.45 -11.00
N THR A 136 15.78 -2.13 -12.14
CA THR A 136 15.17 -1.55 -13.34
C THR A 136 13.69 -1.27 -13.11
N LEU A 137 12.94 -2.21 -12.54
CA LEU A 137 11.53 -2.05 -12.20
C LEU A 137 11.30 -0.86 -11.25
N GLU A 138 12.07 -0.75 -10.17
CA GLU A 138 12.01 0.36 -9.22
C GLU A 138 12.23 1.71 -9.92
N THR A 139 13.24 1.76 -10.79
CA THR A 139 13.56 2.97 -11.57
C THR A 139 12.39 3.35 -12.48
N LEU A 140 11.82 2.37 -13.20
CA LEU A 140 10.71 2.61 -14.13
C LEU A 140 9.44 3.03 -13.38
N LEU A 141 9.11 2.39 -12.27
CA LEU A 141 7.97 2.77 -11.42
C LEU A 141 8.13 4.20 -10.89
N SER A 142 9.31 4.56 -10.42
CA SER A 142 9.62 5.93 -9.94
C SER A 142 9.44 6.96 -11.04
N ARG A 143 9.90 6.67 -12.28
CA ARG A 143 9.74 7.55 -13.44
C ARG A 143 8.26 7.68 -13.84
N LEU A 144 7.49 6.58 -13.85
CA LEU A 144 6.07 6.63 -14.16
C LEU A 144 5.32 7.50 -13.15
N THR A 145 5.62 7.35 -11.85
CA THR A 145 5.03 8.17 -10.79
C THR A 145 5.40 9.64 -10.96
N ALA A 146 6.68 9.95 -11.23
CA ALA A 146 7.12 11.33 -11.45
C ALA A 146 6.44 12.00 -12.66
N ASN A 147 6.19 11.25 -13.73
CA ASN A 147 5.53 11.76 -14.92
C ASN A 147 4.06 12.18 -14.69
N VAL A 148 3.41 11.63 -13.68
CA VAL A 148 2.00 11.91 -13.35
C VAL A 148 1.83 12.65 -12.02
N ALA A 149 2.93 12.88 -11.29
CA ALA A 149 2.91 13.70 -10.09
C ALA A 149 2.51 15.13 -10.50
N VAL A 150 1.37 15.58 -9.97
CA VAL A 150 0.94 16.97 -10.13
C VAL A 150 1.90 17.82 -9.29
N PRO A 151 2.58 18.84 -9.84
CA PRO A 151 3.36 19.78 -9.03
C PRO A 151 2.45 20.36 -7.95
N GLU A 152 2.92 20.46 -6.71
CA GLU A 152 2.14 21.05 -5.60
C GLU A 152 1.81 22.55 -5.82
N GLU A 153 2.34 23.18 -6.86
CA GLU A 153 2.07 24.55 -7.26
C GLU A 153 1.35 24.59 -8.62
N GLY A 154 0.03 24.60 -8.57
CA GLY A 154 -0.80 24.86 -9.74
C GLY A 154 -2.22 24.30 -9.60
N ALA A 155 -3.23 25.09 -9.95
CA ALA A 155 -4.59 24.59 -10.06
C ALA A 155 -4.62 23.39 -11.02
N PRO A 156 -5.37 22.33 -10.73
CA PRO A 156 -5.44 21.16 -11.59
C PRO A 156 -5.85 21.56 -13.02
N PRO A 157 -5.40 20.84 -14.07
CA PRO A 157 -5.64 21.20 -15.46
C PRO A 157 -7.11 21.45 -15.83
N TRP A 158 -8.03 20.89 -15.05
CA TRP A 158 -9.49 21.07 -15.24
C TRP A 158 -10.09 22.24 -14.44
N ALA A 159 -9.31 22.95 -13.59
CA ALA A 159 -9.83 24.05 -12.79
C ALA A 159 -10.32 25.24 -13.67
N GLY A 160 -9.81 25.36 -14.89
CA GLY A 160 -10.24 26.32 -15.88
C GLY A 160 -11.53 25.96 -16.63
N LEU A 161 -12.02 24.72 -16.50
CA LEU A 161 -13.22 24.26 -17.20
C LEU A 161 -14.52 24.48 -16.40
N THR A 162 -14.42 24.86 -15.13
CA THR A 162 -15.57 25.11 -14.25
C THR A 162 -15.93 26.59 -14.10
N GLY A 163 -15.25 27.49 -14.79
CA GLY A 163 -15.45 28.94 -14.75
C GLY A 163 -16.07 29.49 -16.02
N GLY A 164 -17.31 29.12 -16.28
CA GLY A 164 -18.06 29.68 -17.40
C GLY A 164 -19.57 29.59 -17.18
N HIS A 165 -20.08 30.47 -16.37
CA HIS A 165 -21.40 31.16 -16.57
C HIS A 165 -21.55 32.25 -15.52
#